data_3969307054969ead764445e1e0cff895
#
_entry.id   3969307054969ead764445e1e0cff895
#
_cell.length_a   1.000
_cell.length_b   1.000
_cell.length_c   1.000
_cell.angle_alpha   90.00
_cell.angle_beta   90.00
_cell.angle_gamma   90.00
#
_symmetry.space_group_name_H-M   'P 1'
#
loop_
_entity.id
_entity.type
_entity.pdbx_description
1 polymer ?
#
loop_
_entity_poly.entity_id
_entity_poly.type
_entity_poly.pdbx_seq_one_letter_code
_entity_poly.pdbx_strand_id
1 'polypeptide(L)' 'DGTYTGEYTFETIYAKVQVIVKGEEIKKIVLEDFVTEKGEDAAGIVSSIVENQSVMVDDVSKATDSSRVIKLAVMDALAQ' A
#
# COMPACT_ATOMS: atom_id res chain seq x y z
N ASP A 1 15.50 8.08 4.83
CA ASP A 1 15.99 6.92 4.08
C ASP A 1 15.88 5.66 4.91
N GLY A 2 15.55 4.56 4.26
CA GLY A 2 15.45 3.29 4.95
C GLY A 2 14.26 2.47 4.48
N THR A 3 14.02 1.38 5.20
CA THR A 3 12.89 0.49 4.92
C THR A 3 11.90 0.60 6.09
N TYR A 4 10.65 0.86 5.75
CA TYR A 4 9.59 1.07 6.75
C TYR A 4 8.49 0.06 6.52
N THR A 5 8.01 -0.53 7.60
CA THR A 5 6.94 -1.53 7.54
C THR A 5 5.65 -0.91 8.09
N GLY A 6 4.57 -1.09 7.37
CA GLY A 6 3.26 -0.64 7.82
C GLY A 6 2.22 -1.70 7.58
N GLU A 7 1.14 -1.63 8.32
CA GLU A 7 0.04 -2.58 8.16
C GLU A 7 -1.29 -1.91 8.52
N TYR A 8 -2.36 -2.46 7.98
CA TYR A 8 -3.69 -1.98 8.28
C TYR A 8 -4.70 -3.10 8.08
N THR A 9 -5.70 -3.13 8.93
CA THR A 9 -6.78 -4.11 8.85
C THR A 9 -8.12 -3.38 8.84
N PHE A 10 -8.99 -3.79 7.93
CA PHE A 10 -10.36 -3.30 7.89
C PHE A 10 -11.27 -4.50 7.64
N GLU A 11 -12.06 -4.87 8.63
CA GLU A 11 -12.93 -6.06 8.58
C GLU A 11 -12.10 -7.30 8.26
N THR A 12 -12.36 -7.96 7.13
CA THR A 12 -11.63 -9.17 6.72
C THR A 12 -10.44 -8.88 5.83
N ILE A 13 -10.18 -7.60 5.54
CA ILE A 13 -9.11 -7.19 4.65
C ILE A 13 -7.89 -6.76 5.47
N TYR A 14 -6.73 -7.30 5.12
CA TYR A 14 -5.48 -6.99 5.81
C TYR A 14 -4.37 -6.77 4.79
N ALA A 15 -3.53 -5.78 5.01
CA ALA A 15 -2.35 -5.56 4.18
C ALA A 15 -1.15 -5.20 5.05
N LYS A 16 -0.02 -5.80 4.72
CA LYS A 16 1.26 -5.48 5.34
C LYS A 16 2.23 -5.13 4.21
N VAL A 17 2.83 -3.96 4.30
CA VAL A 17 3.71 -3.46 3.25
C VAL A 17 5.07 -3.08 3.81
N GLN A 18 6.07 -3.15 2.94
CA GLN A 18 7.39 -2.60 3.18
C GLN A 18 7.59 -1.47 2.19
N VAL A 19 7.92 -0.28 2.69
CA VAL A 19 8.17 0.88 1.84
C VAL A 19 9.66 1.19 1.90
N ILE A 20 10.30 1.17 0.76
CA ILE A 20 11.74 1.44 0.66
C ILE A 20 11.91 2.87 0.15
N VAL A 21 12.53 3.71 0.99
CA VAL A 21 12.73 5.13 0.72
C VAL A 21 14.21 5.40 0.59
N LYS A 22 14.60 6.13 -0.45
CA LYS A 22 15.99 6.52 -0.65
C LYS A 22 16.01 7.90 -1.32
N GLY A 23 16.79 8.83 -0.76
CA GLY A 23 16.87 10.17 -1.31
C GLY A 23 15.53 10.90 -1.29
N GLU A 24 14.75 10.66 -0.27
CA GLU A 24 13.41 11.25 -0.10
C GLU A 24 12.39 10.79 -1.15
N GLU A 25 12.72 9.71 -1.88
CA GLU A 25 11.80 9.12 -2.84
C GLU A 25 11.42 7.71 -2.43
N ILE A 26 10.17 7.34 -2.71
CA ILE A 26 9.71 5.98 -2.55
C ILE A 26 10.26 5.18 -3.74
N LYS A 27 11.20 4.27 -3.48
CA LYS A 27 11.80 3.48 -4.55
C LYS A 27 11.01 2.23 -4.85
N LYS A 28 10.41 1.65 -3.82
CA LYS A 28 9.70 0.38 -3.99
C LYS A 28 8.72 0.18 -2.84
N ILE A 29 7.61 -0.47 -3.13
CA ILE A 29 6.68 -0.93 -2.11
C ILE A 29 6.51 -2.43 -2.33
N VAL A 30 6.80 -3.21 -1.28
CA VAL A 30 6.61 -4.65 -1.30
C VAL A 30 5.35 -4.97 -0.51
N LEU A 31 4.40 -5.62 -1.14
CA LEU A 31 3.18 -6.07 -0.46
C LEU A 31 3.51 -7.43 0.16
N GLU A 32 3.94 -7.41 1.43
CA GLU A 32 4.40 -8.62 2.11
C GLU A 32 3.29 -9.60 2.42
N ASP A 33 2.13 -9.08 2.82
CA ASP A 33 1.00 -9.91 3.14
C ASP A 33 -0.27 -9.16 2.76
N PHE A 34 -1.19 -9.86 2.12
CA PHE A 34 -2.42 -9.23 1.65
C PHE A 34 -3.53 -10.26 1.67
N VAL A 35 -4.49 -10.03 2.55
CA VAL A 35 -5.64 -10.92 2.70
C VAL A 35 -6.89 -10.16 2.27
N THR A 36 -7.61 -10.70 1.32
CA THR A 36 -8.82 -10.10 0.80
C THR A 36 -9.71 -11.20 0.22
N GLU A 37 -11.01 -10.96 0.18
CA GLU A 37 -11.94 -11.94 -0.40
C GLU A 37 -12.06 -11.80 -1.91
N LYS A 38 -12.16 -10.57 -2.41
CA LYS A 38 -12.37 -10.32 -3.84
C LYS A 38 -11.61 -9.11 -4.36
N GLY A 39 -10.54 -8.73 -3.69
CA GLY A 39 -9.82 -7.51 -4.03
C GLY A 39 -8.38 -7.72 -4.45
N GLU A 40 -8.03 -8.90 -4.97
CA GLU A 40 -6.65 -9.20 -5.35
C GLU A 40 -6.08 -8.19 -6.35
N ASP A 41 -6.91 -7.66 -7.22
CA ASP A 41 -6.48 -6.67 -8.22
C ASP A 41 -5.96 -5.39 -7.59
N ALA A 42 -6.35 -5.13 -6.34
CA ALA A 42 -5.89 -3.94 -5.63
C ALA A 42 -4.37 -3.94 -5.41
N ALA A 43 -3.73 -5.11 -5.45
CA ALA A 43 -2.28 -5.20 -5.28
C ALA A 43 -1.52 -4.34 -6.28
N GLY A 44 -2.11 -4.08 -7.46
CA GLY A 44 -1.49 -3.22 -8.47
C GLY A 44 -1.37 -1.76 -8.07
N ILE A 45 -2.07 -1.34 -7.02
CA ILE A 45 -2.05 0.07 -6.60
C ILE A 45 -0.67 0.48 -6.07
N VAL A 46 0.15 -0.49 -5.60
CA VAL A 46 1.48 -0.15 -5.09
C VAL A 46 2.35 0.46 -6.19
N SER A 47 2.21 0.00 -7.44
CA SER A 47 2.94 0.58 -8.57
C SER A 47 2.52 2.02 -8.82
N SER A 48 1.21 2.29 -8.73
CA SER A 48 0.70 3.64 -8.92
C SER A 48 1.22 4.59 -7.84
N ILE A 49 1.29 4.12 -6.60
CA ILE A 49 1.81 4.92 -5.51
C ILE A 49 3.28 5.28 -5.74
N VAL A 50 4.09 4.32 -6.18
CA VAL A 50 5.51 4.56 -6.48
C VAL A 50 5.65 5.53 -7.66
N GLU A 51 4.90 5.31 -8.73
CA GLU A 51 4.95 6.19 -9.90
C GLU A 51 4.59 7.63 -9.56
N ASN A 52 3.58 7.82 -8.74
CA ASN A 52 3.10 9.15 -8.38
C ASN A 52 3.76 9.72 -7.14
N GLN A 53 4.56 8.95 -6.44
CA GLN A 53 5.21 9.35 -5.19
C GLN A 53 4.18 9.85 -4.17
N SER A 54 3.00 9.22 -4.15
CA SER A 54 1.88 9.67 -3.33
C SER A 54 0.87 8.55 -3.18
N VAL A 55 0.22 8.50 -2.01
CA VAL A 55 -0.93 7.62 -1.80
C VAL A 55 -2.22 8.22 -2.38
N MET A 56 -2.14 9.46 -2.89
CA MET A 56 -3.28 10.14 -3.48
C MET A 56 -3.49 9.67 -4.92
N VAL A 57 -3.76 8.39 -5.08
CA VAL A 57 -4.02 7.76 -6.38
C VAL A 57 -5.42 7.15 -6.35
N ASP A 58 -5.98 6.92 -7.51
CA ASP A 58 -7.32 6.33 -7.60
C ASP A 58 -7.32 4.90 -7.09
N ASP A 59 -8.41 4.51 -6.46
CA ASP A 59 -8.61 3.12 -6.05
C ASP A 59 -8.81 2.24 -7.27
N VAL A 60 -8.41 0.99 -7.16
CA VAL A 60 -8.62 0.01 -8.22
C VAL A 60 -10.13 -0.26 -8.33
N SER A 61 -10.65 -0.17 -9.54
CA SER A 61 -12.07 -0.39 -9.80
C SER A 61 -12.52 -1.76 -9.30
N LYS A 62 -13.65 -1.79 -8.59
CA LYS A 62 -14.23 -2.99 -7.98
C LYS A 62 -13.40 -3.56 -6.81
N ALA A 63 -12.35 -2.87 -6.41
CA ALA A 63 -11.52 -3.26 -5.27
C ALA A 63 -11.22 -2.04 -4.39
N THR A 64 -12.22 -1.18 -4.18
CA THR A 64 -12.05 0.09 -3.47
C THR A 64 -11.61 -0.11 -2.03
N ASP A 65 -12.26 -0.99 -1.29
CA ASP A 65 -11.92 -1.21 0.13
C ASP A 65 -10.51 -1.79 0.27
N SER A 66 -10.16 -2.76 -0.56
CA SER A 66 -8.82 -3.36 -0.52
C SER A 66 -7.76 -2.34 -0.92
N SER A 67 -8.05 -1.49 -1.91
CA SER A 67 -7.14 -0.41 -2.31
C SER A 67 -6.90 0.56 -1.15
N ARG A 68 -7.95 0.90 -0.42
CA ARG A 68 -7.84 1.79 0.75
C ARG A 68 -7.01 1.18 1.85
N VAL A 69 -7.17 -0.12 2.09
CA VAL A 69 -6.39 -0.81 3.12
C VAL A 69 -4.91 -0.76 2.77
N ILE A 70 -4.56 -1.00 1.52
CA ILE A 70 -3.16 -0.92 1.07
C ILE A 70 -2.62 0.51 1.24
N LYS A 71 -3.39 1.52 0.83
CA LYS A 71 -2.99 2.93 1.01
C LYS A 71 -2.74 3.26 2.47
N LEU A 72 -3.64 2.82 3.36
CA LEU A 72 -3.51 3.09 4.79
C LEU A 72 -2.31 2.36 5.38
N ALA A 73 -2.01 1.16 4.90
CA ALA A 73 -0.82 0.44 5.33
C ALA A 73 0.45 1.21 4.91
N VAL A 74 0.47 1.75 3.70
CA VAL A 74 1.60 2.57 3.23
C VAL A 74 1.72 3.83 4.07
N MET A 75 0.61 4.48 4.39
CA MET A 75 0.62 5.67 5.24
C MET A 75 1.16 5.35 6.64
N ASP A 76 0.79 4.18 7.17
CA ASP A 76 1.30 3.73 8.47
C ASP A 76 2.82 3.56 8.43
N ALA A 77 3.33 2.96 7.36
CA ALA A 77 4.78 2.82 7.18
C ALA A 77 5.47 4.18 7.11
N LEU A 78 4.92 5.11 6.38
CA LEU A 78 5.52 6.42 6.17
C LEU A 78 5.40 7.34 7.39
N ALA A 79 4.54 6.99 8.34
CA ALA A 79 4.37 7.77 9.57
C ALA A 79 5.44 7.46 10.62
N GLN A 80 6.28 6.50 10.37
CA GLN A 80 7.33 6.07 11.30
C GLN A 80 8.62 6.86 11.20
#